data_1a9df6611d5a1eb27f25738b3c4ef2f3
#
_entry.id   1a9df6611d5a1eb27f25738b3c4ef2f3
#
_cell.length_a   1.000
_cell.length_b   1.000
_cell.length_c   1.000
_cell.angle_alpha   90.00
_cell.angle_beta   90.00
_cell.angle_gamma   90.00
#
_symmetry.space_group_name_H-M   'P 1'
#
loop_
_entity.id
_entity.type
_entity.pdbx_description
1 polymer ?
#
loop_
_entity_poly.entity_id
_entity_poly.type
_entity_poly.pdbx_seq_one_letter_code
_entity_poly.pdbx_strand_id
1 'polypeptide(L)'
;MRARTLLMTAAMAALAGGAAAAPPAVVTQPDWLRKPTGEDMAEHYPQAAQVLGLEGRATLSCRVAATGRLTGCEVIDESPKDIGFAQATLAMADTFEMKPQSVNGQPVAGGYVRIPIVFRLPEAEPVTPPAAPAAPEMRRAAEQLVDALGVVEESMRHYDDVAKEIETTQEGAASGAARAAVAGAYREALAAHRADIREAYVRAFAAVFSEEELAAQARFQAAYGKLLRDPQVQAGMAAVTVDAMRAMRAAGHAAFCGRRDCGGPSAVQRVWRAAEARDDRIDIPQWDAIPDPADVAGPQLMTALGVEGVVRMTCRVADDGALKACAVDEEAPAGLGFGEAALKLTDAYRLSSLQLKAGGAGRKVTVRVGFPAADLGKPWEVPKPRSDKALAVARQMVVDSGLAKTTSLQTELQVANFESRTPTRADKAAYAEAIAAYRTGAAQGVATVGEDTARLWSSIYTEDQLTAIEAFYQTPAGKAQKDRQAELEIAAGQAFADLERKISADARRTYCQTHDCTPATPAQPAKAVKPEASTRKP
;
A
#
# COMPACT_ATOMS: atom_id res chain seq x y z
N MET A 1 15.61 -92.32 -35.35
CA MET A 1 16.47 -91.36 -36.08
C MET A 1 16.12 -89.96 -35.61
N ARG A 2 17.14 -89.23 -35.14
CA ARG A 2 17.24 -87.82 -34.84
C ARG A 2 16.40 -87.23 -33.65
N ALA A 3 17.09 -87.20 -32.52
CA ALA A 3 16.74 -86.34 -31.35
C ALA A 3 16.81 -84.87 -31.71
N ARG A 4 15.86 -84.05 -31.15
CA ARG A 4 15.95 -82.61 -31.09
C ARG A 4 15.91 -82.18 -29.63
N THR A 5 17.05 -81.71 -29.18
CA THR A 5 17.27 -81.08 -27.87
C THR A 5 16.60 -79.71 -27.83
N LEU A 6 15.71 -79.47 -26.87
CA LEU A 6 15.16 -78.11 -26.56
C LEU A 6 15.98 -77.49 -25.43
N LEU A 7 16.66 -76.38 -25.72
CA LEU A 7 17.27 -75.51 -24.74
C LEU A 7 16.17 -74.57 -24.14
N MET A 8 15.93 -74.70 -22.86
CA MET A 8 15.19 -73.70 -22.07
C MET A 8 16.12 -72.57 -21.68
N THR A 9 15.90 -71.36 -22.20
CA THR A 9 16.48 -70.12 -21.70
C THR A 9 15.52 -69.52 -20.69
N ALA A 10 15.94 -69.46 -19.41
CA ALA A 10 15.24 -68.76 -18.34
C ALA A 10 15.49 -67.26 -18.48
N ALA A 11 14.45 -66.46 -18.77
CA ALA A 11 14.49 -65.02 -18.73
C ALA A 11 14.21 -64.55 -17.29
N MET A 12 15.20 -64.02 -16.60
CA MET A 12 15.05 -63.28 -15.37
C MET A 12 14.41 -61.91 -15.70
N ALA A 13 13.16 -61.71 -15.39
CA ALA A 13 12.52 -60.40 -15.37
C ALA A 13 12.92 -59.65 -14.08
N ALA A 14 13.77 -58.65 -14.20
CA ALA A 14 14.08 -57.70 -13.15
C ALA A 14 12.85 -56.81 -12.91
N LEU A 15 12.15 -57.02 -11.79
CA LEU A 15 11.13 -56.11 -11.26
C LEU A 15 11.85 -54.85 -10.76
N ALA A 16 11.90 -53.81 -11.60
CA ALA A 16 12.23 -52.46 -11.16
C ALA A 16 11.03 -51.95 -10.35
N GLY A 17 11.07 -52.11 -9.04
CA GLY A 17 10.14 -51.48 -8.12
C GLY A 17 10.34 -49.97 -8.16
N GLY A 18 9.47 -49.26 -8.86
CA GLY A 18 9.38 -47.82 -8.75
C GLY A 18 9.06 -47.46 -7.29
N ALA A 19 10.01 -46.89 -6.59
CA ALA A 19 9.72 -46.29 -5.29
C ALA A 19 8.74 -45.14 -5.51
N ALA A 20 7.46 -45.37 -5.17
CA ALA A 20 6.49 -44.29 -5.08
C ALA A 20 7.04 -43.25 -4.09
N ALA A 21 7.28 -42.03 -4.56
CA ALA A 21 7.70 -40.94 -3.72
C ALA A 21 6.66 -40.78 -2.60
N ALA A 22 7.10 -40.84 -1.35
CA ALA A 22 6.22 -40.60 -0.23
C ALA A 22 5.58 -39.19 -0.37
N PRO A 23 4.29 -39.03 -0.06
CA PRO A 23 3.66 -37.72 -0.13
C PRO A 23 4.46 -36.73 0.73
N PRO A 24 4.67 -35.50 0.28
CA PRO A 24 5.46 -34.51 0.98
C PRO A 24 4.90 -34.28 2.38
N ALA A 25 5.77 -34.25 3.39
CA ALA A 25 5.40 -34.13 4.79
C ALA A 25 4.79 -32.75 5.07
N VAL A 26 3.67 -32.73 5.79
CA VAL A 26 3.04 -31.49 6.27
C VAL A 26 3.74 -31.08 7.56
N VAL A 27 4.21 -29.83 7.63
CA VAL A 27 4.80 -29.25 8.84
C VAL A 27 3.66 -28.86 9.79
N THR A 28 3.51 -29.60 10.90
CA THR A 28 2.40 -29.41 11.86
C THR A 28 2.71 -28.42 12.97
N GLN A 29 3.97 -28.13 13.23
CA GLN A 29 4.43 -27.15 14.23
C GLN A 29 5.50 -26.26 13.60
N PRO A 30 5.10 -25.22 12.84
CA PRO A 30 6.05 -24.30 12.22
C PRO A 30 6.73 -23.43 13.29
N ASP A 31 8.07 -23.39 13.27
CA ASP A 31 8.86 -22.46 14.09
C ASP A 31 9.17 -21.22 13.25
N TRP A 32 8.54 -20.10 13.59
CA TRP A 32 8.57 -18.87 12.83
C TRP A 32 9.74 -17.99 13.22
N LEU A 33 10.49 -17.51 12.23
CA LEU A 33 11.45 -16.44 12.39
C LEU A 33 10.77 -15.08 12.24
N ARG A 34 9.81 -14.96 11.30
CA ARG A 34 9.00 -13.75 11.07
C ARG A 34 7.56 -14.13 10.71
N LYS A 35 6.61 -13.30 11.17
CA LYS A 35 5.18 -13.34 10.84
C LYS A 35 4.70 -11.93 10.54
N PRO A 36 3.60 -11.75 9.81
CA PRO A 36 2.97 -10.45 9.64
C PRO A 36 2.68 -9.78 10.98
N THR A 37 2.88 -8.49 11.04
CA THR A 37 2.51 -7.62 12.17
C THR A 37 1.04 -7.22 12.06
N GLY A 38 0.51 -6.55 13.09
CA GLY A 38 -0.83 -5.95 13.01
C GLY A 38 -0.93 -4.86 11.94
N GLU A 39 0.17 -4.14 11.68
CA GLU A 39 0.26 -3.12 10.63
C GLU A 39 0.21 -3.77 9.24
N ASP A 40 0.98 -4.84 9.01
CA ASP A 40 0.91 -5.61 7.75
C ASP A 40 -0.52 -6.13 7.50
N MET A 41 -1.21 -6.58 8.55
CA MET A 41 -2.60 -7.06 8.47
C MET A 41 -3.58 -5.93 8.12
N ALA A 42 -3.37 -4.74 8.66
CA ALA A 42 -4.21 -3.57 8.39
C ALA A 42 -4.00 -3.04 6.97
N GLU A 43 -2.74 -2.98 6.49
CA GLU A 43 -2.39 -2.54 5.14
C GLU A 43 -3.00 -3.46 4.06
N HIS A 44 -3.08 -4.76 4.35
CA HIS A 44 -3.62 -5.74 3.41
C HIS A 44 -5.09 -6.11 3.66
N TYR A 45 -5.80 -5.38 4.55
CA TYR A 45 -7.22 -5.70 4.80
C TYR A 45 -8.05 -5.39 3.55
N PRO A 46 -8.87 -6.34 3.03
CA PRO A 46 -9.64 -6.10 1.81
C PRO A 46 -10.61 -4.94 1.97
N GLN A 47 -10.54 -3.94 1.10
CA GLN A 47 -11.40 -2.75 1.16
C GLN A 47 -12.90 -3.12 1.07
N ALA A 48 -13.26 -4.10 0.22
CA ALA A 48 -14.62 -4.62 0.15
C ALA A 48 -15.11 -5.22 1.48
N ALA A 49 -14.24 -5.93 2.22
CA ALA A 49 -14.57 -6.45 3.53
C ALA A 49 -14.68 -5.33 4.58
N GLN A 50 -13.80 -4.33 4.49
CA GLN A 50 -13.77 -3.20 5.41
C GLN A 50 -15.07 -2.37 5.34
N VAL A 51 -15.54 -2.00 4.14
CA VAL A 51 -16.79 -1.21 3.98
C VAL A 51 -18.03 -1.99 4.40
N LEU A 52 -18.00 -3.32 4.35
CA LEU A 52 -19.07 -4.17 4.85
C LEU A 52 -18.93 -4.51 6.35
N GLY A 53 -17.85 -4.11 7.01
CA GLY A 53 -17.57 -4.51 8.38
C GLY A 53 -17.50 -6.04 8.55
N LEU A 54 -16.94 -6.74 7.57
CA LEU A 54 -16.82 -8.20 7.56
C LEU A 54 -15.43 -8.63 7.99
N GLU A 55 -15.40 -9.50 9.00
CA GLU A 55 -14.20 -10.28 9.35
C GLU A 55 -14.13 -11.54 8.49
N GLY A 56 -12.92 -12.07 8.32
CA GLY A 56 -12.75 -13.25 7.51
C GLY A 56 -11.48 -14.02 7.79
N ARG A 57 -11.30 -15.08 7.03
CA ARG A 57 -10.10 -15.90 7.09
C ARG A 57 -9.77 -16.45 5.72
N ALA A 58 -8.47 -16.72 5.52
CA ALA A 58 -8.02 -17.56 4.44
C ALA A 58 -6.86 -18.44 4.92
N THR A 59 -6.66 -19.56 4.24
CA THR A 59 -5.60 -20.52 4.58
C THR A 59 -4.66 -20.67 3.40
N LEU A 60 -3.39 -20.32 3.60
CA LEU A 60 -2.32 -20.61 2.65
C LEU A 60 -1.83 -22.05 2.80
N SER A 61 -1.48 -22.65 1.67
CA SER A 61 -0.65 -23.85 1.58
C SER A 61 0.62 -23.49 0.83
N CYS A 62 1.76 -23.51 1.50
CA CYS A 62 3.04 -23.10 0.94
C CYS A 62 4.07 -24.22 1.08
N ARG A 63 5.04 -24.28 0.17
CA ARG A 63 6.26 -25.09 0.34
C ARG A 63 7.29 -24.32 1.15
N VAL A 64 8.00 -25.01 2.01
CA VAL A 64 9.10 -24.44 2.79
C VAL A 64 10.42 -24.69 2.07
N ALA A 65 11.13 -23.62 1.71
CA ALA A 65 12.47 -23.70 1.14
C ALA A 65 13.51 -24.03 2.21
N ALA A 66 14.69 -24.49 1.80
CA ALA A 66 15.81 -24.78 2.72
C ALA A 66 16.26 -23.53 3.53
N THR A 67 15.96 -22.33 3.04
CA THR A 67 16.23 -21.06 3.72
C THR A 67 15.19 -20.70 4.77
N GLY A 68 14.09 -21.44 4.89
CA GLY A 68 12.94 -21.10 5.72
C GLY A 68 11.89 -20.19 5.04
N ARG A 69 12.17 -19.66 3.84
CA ARG A 69 11.19 -18.87 3.08
C ARG A 69 10.09 -19.74 2.51
N LEU A 70 8.89 -19.16 2.41
CA LEU A 70 7.75 -19.82 1.80
C LEU A 70 7.79 -19.61 0.28
N THR A 71 7.37 -20.63 -0.47
CA THR A 71 7.35 -20.60 -1.93
C THR A 71 6.18 -21.40 -2.48
N GLY A 72 5.68 -21.02 -3.66
CA GLY A 72 4.57 -21.71 -4.32
C GLY A 72 3.34 -21.74 -3.40
N CYS A 73 3.03 -20.60 -2.81
CA CYS A 73 1.86 -20.44 -1.96
C CYS A 73 0.58 -20.42 -2.80
N GLU A 74 -0.44 -21.11 -2.34
CA GLU A 74 -1.78 -21.10 -2.89
C GLU A 74 -2.80 -21.01 -1.76
N VAL A 75 -3.92 -20.35 -2.02
CA VAL A 75 -5.03 -20.32 -1.06
C VAL A 75 -5.86 -21.58 -1.23
N ILE A 76 -6.03 -22.33 -0.14
CA ILE A 76 -6.80 -23.57 -0.12
C ILE A 76 -8.18 -23.45 0.55
N ASP A 77 -8.41 -22.35 1.26
CA ASP A 77 -9.69 -22.06 1.92
C ASP A 77 -9.83 -20.55 2.12
N GLU A 78 -11.03 -20.02 1.90
CA GLU A 78 -11.41 -18.62 2.11
C GLU A 78 -12.85 -18.54 2.64
N SER A 79 -13.07 -17.68 3.63
CA SER A 79 -14.41 -17.44 4.17
C SER A 79 -14.50 -16.05 4.84
N PRO A 80 -15.47 -15.20 4.46
CA PRO A 80 -16.38 -15.34 3.30
C PRO A 80 -15.64 -15.37 1.97
N LYS A 81 -16.25 -15.97 0.95
CA LYS A 81 -15.67 -16.06 -0.39
C LYS A 81 -15.89 -14.77 -1.17
N ASP A 82 -15.02 -14.54 -2.15
CA ASP A 82 -15.16 -13.47 -3.16
C ASP A 82 -15.15 -12.04 -2.59
N ILE A 83 -14.56 -11.83 -1.40
CA ILE A 83 -14.43 -10.51 -0.74
C ILE A 83 -12.99 -10.01 -0.70
N GLY A 84 -12.02 -10.85 -1.10
CA GLY A 84 -10.62 -10.47 -1.24
C GLY A 84 -9.69 -11.00 -0.13
N PHE A 85 -10.16 -11.79 0.83
CA PHE A 85 -9.32 -12.37 1.88
C PHE A 85 -8.25 -13.31 1.33
N ALA A 86 -8.57 -14.06 0.26
CA ALA A 86 -7.61 -14.93 -0.42
C ALA A 86 -6.39 -14.14 -0.94
N GLN A 87 -6.65 -13.03 -1.64
CA GLN A 87 -5.59 -12.18 -2.19
C GLN A 87 -4.78 -11.46 -1.12
N ALA A 88 -5.46 -10.86 -0.16
CA ALA A 88 -4.82 -10.24 0.99
C ALA A 88 -3.85 -11.22 1.67
N THR A 89 -4.28 -12.46 1.82
CA THR A 89 -3.47 -13.54 2.38
C THR A 89 -2.27 -13.89 1.50
N LEU A 90 -2.45 -13.97 0.17
CA LEU A 90 -1.35 -14.21 -0.78
C LEU A 90 -0.34 -13.06 -0.81
N ALA A 91 -0.81 -11.81 -0.77
CA ALA A 91 0.06 -10.63 -0.74
C ALA A 91 0.96 -10.60 0.49
N MET A 92 0.50 -11.16 1.61
CA MET A 92 1.29 -11.27 2.84
C MET A 92 2.20 -12.50 2.90
N ALA A 93 2.18 -13.41 1.92
CA ALA A 93 2.95 -14.67 1.99
C ALA A 93 4.45 -14.43 2.20
N ASP A 94 5.01 -13.37 1.64
CA ASP A 94 6.43 -13.02 1.74
C ASP A 94 6.84 -12.47 3.10
N THR A 95 5.89 -12.06 3.93
CA THR A 95 6.17 -11.60 5.30
C THR A 95 6.42 -12.75 6.26
N PHE A 96 6.07 -13.99 5.87
CA PHE A 96 6.31 -15.18 6.66
C PHE A 96 7.70 -15.77 6.38
N GLU A 97 8.44 -16.03 7.43
CA GLU A 97 9.72 -16.73 7.36
C GLU A 97 9.81 -17.75 8.49
N MET A 98 10.09 -19.01 8.14
CA MET A 98 10.32 -20.06 9.11
C MET A 98 11.82 -20.17 9.44
N LYS A 99 12.14 -20.65 10.63
CA LYS A 99 13.52 -21.10 10.90
C LYS A 99 13.83 -22.27 10.00
N PRO A 100 15.01 -22.28 9.33
CA PRO A 100 15.40 -23.39 8.48
C PRO A 100 15.39 -24.69 9.27
N GLN A 101 14.64 -25.68 8.80
CA GLN A 101 14.68 -27.02 9.40
C GLN A 101 15.96 -27.74 8.96
N SER A 102 16.60 -28.45 9.88
CA SER A 102 17.78 -29.24 9.55
C SER A 102 17.62 -30.68 10.06
N VAL A 103 18.11 -31.63 9.27
CA VAL A 103 18.27 -33.02 9.66
C VAL A 103 19.77 -33.32 9.60
N ASN A 104 20.37 -33.77 10.70
CA ASN A 104 21.82 -34.00 10.81
C ASN A 104 22.67 -32.78 10.41
N GLY A 105 22.21 -31.57 10.73
CA GLY A 105 22.91 -30.31 10.42
C GLY A 105 22.78 -29.83 8.97
N GLN A 106 22.06 -30.54 8.10
CA GLN A 106 21.79 -30.13 6.72
C GLN A 106 20.40 -29.52 6.61
N PRO A 107 20.24 -28.33 5.98
CA PRO A 107 18.93 -27.72 5.76
C PRO A 107 18.05 -28.64 4.91
N VAL A 108 16.81 -28.87 5.36
CA VAL A 108 15.81 -29.71 4.68
C VAL A 108 14.78 -28.81 4.01
N ALA A 109 14.65 -28.94 2.70
CA ALA A 109 13.58 -28.30 1.93
C ALA A 109 12.48 -29.31 1.59
N GLY A 110 11.25 -28.81 1.35
CA GLY A 110 10.21 -29.60 0.69
C GLY A 110 9.01 -30.02 1.52
N GLY A 111 8.91 -29.60 2.78
CA GLY A 111 7.67 -29.72 3.55
C GLY A 111 6.62 -28.69 3.10
N TYR A 112 5.32 -29.03 3.28
CA TYR A 112 4.24 -28.07 3.14
C TYR A 112 3.86 -27.52 4.51
N VAL A 113 3.56 -26.23 4.56
CA VAL A 113 2.97 -25.58 5.73
C VAL A 113 1.59 -25.03 5.38
N ARG A 114 0.63 -25.22 6.27
CA ARG A 114 -0.69 -24.60 6.18
C ARG A 114 -0.77 -23.47 7.19
N ILE A 115 -1.11 -22.28 6.72
CA ILE A 115 -1.10 -21.06 7.52
C ILE A 115 -2.52 -20.48 7.48
N PRO A 116 -3.31 -20.68 8.55
CA PRO A 116 -4.59 -19.99 8.68
C PRO A 116 -4.32 -18.55 9.10
N ILE A 117 -4.84 -17.60 8.34
CA ILE A 117 -4.79 -16.16 8.62
C ILE A 117 -6.21 -15.71 8.93
N VAL A 118 -6.39 -14.99 10.01
CA VAL A 118 -7.68 -14.46 10.45
C VAL A 118 -7.61 -12.95 10.43
N PHE A 119 -8.46 -12.34 9.63
CA PHE A 119 -8.65 -10.91 9.54
C PHE A 119 -9.73 -10.48 10.52
N ARG A 120 -9.35 -9.64 11.48
CA ARG A 120 -10.28 -9.06 12.46
C ARG A 120 -10.28 -7.56 12.34
N LEU A 121 -11.45 -6.97 12.50
CA LEU A 121 -11.56 -5.53 12.67
C LEU A 121 -11.10 -5.15 14.08
N PRO A 122 -10.50 -3.97 14.27
CA PRO A 122 -10.19 -3.49 15.61
C PRO A 122 -11.46 -3.50 16.49
N GLU A 123 -11.32 -3.92 17.73
CA GLU A 123 -12.41 -3.74 18.69
C GLU A 123 -12.74 -2.24 18.74
N ALA A 124 -14.03 -1.91 18.55
CA ALA A 124 -14.47 -0.54 18.65
C ALA A 124 -14.14 -0.01 20.04
N GLU A 125 -13.32 1.02 20.12
CA GLU A 125 -13.15 1.73 21.38
C GLU A 125 -14.52 2.17 21.91
N PRO A 126 -14.76 2.10 23.25
CA PRO A 126 -16.01 2.56 23.81
C PRO A 126 -16.18 4.02 23.42
N VAL A 127 -17.21 4.28 22.59
CA VAL A 127 -17.55 5.65 22.19
C VAL A 127 -17.90 6.41 23.45
N THR A 128 -17.18 7.48 23.72
CA THR A 128 -17.59 8.45 24.73
C THR A 128 -19.02 8.88 24.41
N PRO A 129 -19.95 8.81 25.37
CA PRO A 129 -21.32 9.20 25.11
C PRO A 129 -21.34 10.56 24.43
N PRO A 130 -22.20 10.78 23.41
CA PRO A 130 -22.25 12.05 22.75
C PRO A 130 -22.46 13.16 23.80
N ALA A 131 -21.68 14.24 23.67
CA ALA A 131 -21.86 15.42 24.50
C ALA A 131 -23.34 15.81 24.53
N ALA A 132 -23.79 16.42 25.64
CA ALA A 132 -25.16 16.90 25.76
C ALA A 132 -25.58 17.66 24.49
N PRO A 133 -26.84 17.54 24.04
CA PRO A 133 -27.28 18.21 22.84
C PRO A 133 -26.93 19.70 22.92
N ALA A 134 -26.32 20.24 21.86
CA ALA A 134 -25.97 21.64 21.78
C ALA A 134 -27.21 22.51 21.95
N ALA A 135 -27.06 23.70 22.55
CA ALA A 135 -28.12 24.69 22.64
C ALA A 135 -28.73 24.95 21.24
N PRO A 136 -30.05 25.21 21.14
CA PRO A 136 -30.72 25.35 19.84
C PRO A 136 -30.09 26.39 18.92
N GLU A 137 -29.56 27.49 19.47
CA GLU A 137 -28.88 28.56 18.73
C GLU A 137 -27.57 28.08 18.15
N MET A 138 -26.74 27.43 18.96
CA MET A 138 -25.46 26.81 18.54
C MET A 138 -25.69 25.76 17.47
N ARG A 139 -26.71 24.91 17.63
CA ARG A 139 -27.07 23.90 16.64
C ARG A 139 -27.44 24.55 15.30
N ARG A 140 -28.27 25.60 15.29
CA ARG A 140 -28.62 26.34 14.07
C ARG A 140 -27.41 26.95 13.39
N ALA A 141 -26.49 27.54 14.15
CA ALA A 141 -25.27 28.10 13.60
C ALA A 141 -24.36 27.00 12.97
N ALA A 142 -24.25 25.85 13.62
CA ALA A 142 -23.53 24.69 13.07
C ALA A 142 -24.19 24.13 11.79
N GLU A 143 -25.52 24.02 11.76
CA GLU A 143 -26.28 23.61 10.58
C GLU A 143 -26.05 24.56 9.39
N GLN A 144 -26.06 25.86 9.63
CA GLN A 144 -25.79 26.87 8.61
C GLN A 144 -24.34 26.74 8.06
N LEU A 145 -23.38 26.47 8.94
CA LEU A 145 -21.99 26.26 8.52
C LEU A 145 -21.84 24.98 7.71
N VAL A 146 -22.42 23.87 8.14
CA VAL A 146 -22.37 22.56 7.42
C VAL A 146 -22.95 22.71 6.02
N ASP A 147 -24.11 23.40 5.89
CA ASP A 147 -24.76 23.66 4.60
C ASP A 147 -23.90 24.59 3.71
N ALA A 148 -23.32 25.65 4.27
CA ALA A 148 -22.47 26.59 3.55
C ALA A 148 -21.15 25.94 3.10
N LEU A 149 -20.60 25.02 3.88
CA LEU A 149 -19.40 24.25 3.52
C LEU A 149 -19.67 23.20 2.43
N GLY A 150 -20.89 22.66 2.34
CA GLY A 150 -21.23 21.58 1.41
C GLY A 150 -20.50 20.25 1.71
N VAL A 151 -20.08 20.05 2.97
CA VAL A 151 -19.28 18.88 3.38
C VAL A 151 -20.02 17.56 3.22
N VAL A 152 -21.37 17.58 3.28
CA VAL A 152 -22.17 16.37 3.07
C VAL A 152 -22.05 15.89 1.62
N GLU A 153 -22.18 16.80 0.65
CA GLU A 153 -22.04 16.51 -0.77
C GLU A 153 -20.63 16.02 -1.11
N GLU A 154 -19.63 16.61 -0.48
CA GLU A 154 -18.23 16.23 -0.65
C GLU A 154 -17.98 14.83 -0.08
N SER A 155 -18.46 14.53 1.12
CA SER A 155 -18.38 13.19 1.71
C SER A 155 -19.09 12.15 0.84
N MET A 156 -20.29 12.46 0.34
CA MET A 156 -21.02 11.54 -0.53
C MET A 156 -20.27 11.26 -1.84
N ARG A 157 -19.57 12.24 -2.42
CA ARG A 157 -18.70 12.03 -3.59
C ARG A 157 -17.50 11.16 -3.24
N HIS A 158 -16.83 11.44 -2.13
CA HIS A 158 -15.69 10.64 -1.67
C HIS A 158 -16.08 9.18 -1.45
N TYR A 159 -17.21 8.92 -0.81
CA TYR A 159 -17.71 7.55 -0.62
C TYR A 159 -18.11 6.88 -1.93
N ASP A 160 -18.65 7.63 -2.91
CA ASP A 160 -18.91 7.10 -4.25
C ASP A 160 -17.62 6.75 -4.99
N ASP A 161 -16.55 7.53 -4.81
CA ASP A 161 -15.24 7.23 -5.38
C ASP A 161 -14.63 5.96 -4.74
N VAL A 162 -14.78 5.76 -3.42
CA VAL A 162 -14.44 4.50 -2.74
C VAL A 162 -15.25 3.32 -3.34
N ALA A 163 -16.55 3.50 -3.55
CA ALA A 163 -17.38 2.46 -4.17
C ALA A 163 -16.93 2.14 -5.61
N LYS A 164 -16.55 3.14 -6.41
CA LYS A 164 -15.99 2.95 -7.75
C LYS A 164 -14.65 2.23 -7.72
N GLU A 165 -13.79 2.56 -6.78
CA GLU A 165 -12.52 1.88 -6.59
C GLU A 165 -12.75 0.38 -6.33
N ILE A 166 -13.66 0.02 -5.41
CA ILE A 166 -14.06 -1.37 -5.18
C ILE A 166 -14.54 -2.06 -6.46
N GLU A 167 -15.33 -1.37 -7.30
CA GLU A 167 -15.81 -1.92 -8.58
C GLU A 167 -14.68 -2.17 -9.58
N THR A 168 -13.72 -1.27 -9.66
CA THR A 168 -12.71 -1.22 -10.74
C THR A 168 -11.40 -1.90 -10.38
N THR A 169 -11.08 -2.06 -9.09
CA THR A 169 -9.85 -2.73 -8.65
C THR A 169 -9.79 -4.15 -9.20
N GLN A 170 -8.75 -4.41 -10.00
CA GLN A 170 -8.51 -5.74 -10.58
C GLN A 170 -7.74 -6.66 -9.63
N GLU A 171 -7.26 -6.12 -8.53
CA GLU A 171 -6.53 -6.88 -7.53
C GLU A 171 -7.50 -7.81 -6.79
N GLY A 172 -7.35 -9.09 -7.04
CA GLY A 172 -8.00 -10.12 -6.29
C GLY A 172 -8.98 -11.01 -7.07
N ALA A 173 -9.22 -12.24 -6.54
CA ALA A 173 -10.12 -13.24 -7.12
C ALA A 173 -11.60 -12.92 -6.95
N ALA A 174 -11.96 -11.79 -6.34
CA ALA A 174 -13.35 -11.36 -6.31
C ALA A 174 -13.87 -11.16 -7.72
N SER A 175 -14.97 -11.84 -8.07
CA SER A 175 -15.60 -11.65 -9.37
C SER A 175 -16.03 -10.19 -9.53
N GLY A 176 -16.01 -9.65 -10.75
CA GLY A 176 -16.54 -8.31 -11.02
C GLY A 176 -17.98 -8.13 -10.53
N ALA A 177 -18.77 -9.19 -10.55
CA ALA A 177 -20.15 -9.20 -10.04
C ALA A 177 -20.20 -9.02 -8.51
N ALA A 178 -19.31 -9.70 -7.76
CA ALA A 178 -19.25 -9.56 -6.31
C ALA A 178 -18.81 -8.15 -5.91
N ARG A 179 -17.81 -7.58 -6.58
CA ARG A 179 -17.37 -6.20 -6.34
C ARG A 179 -18.47 -5.18 -6.61
N ALA A 180 -19.18 -5.32 -7.72
CA ALA A 180 -20.31 -4.45 -8.05
C ALA A 180 -21.46 -4.58 -7.01
N ALA A 181 -21.69 -5.78 -6.48
CA ALA A 181 -22.69 -6.00 -5.43
C ALA A 181 -22.27 -5.32 -4.11
N VAL A 182 -20.99 -5.40 -3.71
CA VAL A 182 -20.47 -4.69 -2.53
C VAL A 182 -20.62 -3.18 -2.69
N ALA A 183 -20.17 -2.62 -3.82
CA ALA A 183 -20.25 -1.20 -4.09
C ALA A 183 -21.71 -0.70 -4.13
N GLY A 184 -22.61 -1.47 -4.72
CA GLY A 184 -24.03 -1.18 -4.75
C GLY A 184 -24.67 -1.15 -3.36
N ALA A 185 -24.41 -2.15 -2.53
CA ALA A 185 -24.89 -2.21 -1.15
C ALA A 185 -24.34 -1.08 -0.29
N TYR A 186 -23.08 -0.70 -0.49
CA TYR A 186 -22.47 0.41 0.22
C TYR A 186 -23.09 1.76 -0.17
N ARG A 187 -23.31 2.02 -1.47
CA ARG A 187 -24.01 3.23 -1.95
C ARG A 187 -25.42 3.34 -1.40
N GLU A 188 -26.16 2.24 -1.35
CA GLU A 188 -27.52 2.20 -0.79
C GLU A 188 -27.51 2.57 0.69
N ALA A 189 -26.62 1.99 1.48
CA ALA A 189 -26.48 2.32 2.90
C ALA A 189 -26.10 3.79 3.11
N LEU A 190 -25.14 4.33 2.35
CA LEU A 190 -24.75 5.72 2.41
C LEU A 190 -25.91 6.68 2.10
N ALA A 191 -26.69 6.37 1.07
CA ALA A 191 -27.85 7.16 0.70
C ALA A 191 -28.91 7.19 1.83
N ALA A 192 -29.12 6.04 2.49
CA ALA A 192 -30.04 5.93 3.62
C ALA A 192 -29.57 6.77 4.84
N HIS A 193 -28.26 6.87 5.06
CA HIS A 193 -27.67 7.59 6.20
C HIS A 193 -27.22 9.02 5.89
N ARG A 194 -27.60 9.60 4.74
CA ARG A 194 -27.20 10.96 4.36
C ARG A 194 -27.55 12.02 5.44
N ALA A 195 -28.74 11.90 6.06
CA ALA A 195 -29.16 12.80 7.13
C ALA A 195 -28.32 12.63 8.40
N ASP A 196 -27.91 11.39 8.71
CA ASP A 196 -27.05 11.07 9.86
C ASP A 196 -25.62 11.59 9.64
N ILE A 197 -25.12 11.56 8.39
CA ILE A 197 -23.84 12.19 8.01
C ILE A 197 -23.87 13.69 8.28
N ARG A 198 -24.95 14.37 7.86
CA ARG A 198 -25.13 15.79 8.16
C ARG A 198 -25.16 16.05 9.67
N GLU A 199 -25.87 15.25 10.42
CA GLU A 199 -25.96 15.37 11.88
C GLU A 199 -24.63 15.14 12.59
N ALA A 200 -23.81 14.21 12.09
CA ALA A 200 -22.46 13.97 12.62
C ALA A 200 -21.58 15.23 12.47
N TYR A 201 -21.61 15.89 11.31
CA TYR A 201 -20.91 17.16 11.12
C TYR A 201 -21.44 18.27 12.03
N VAL A 202 -22.74 18.41 12.13
CA VAL A 202 -23.37 19.44 13.02
C VAL A 202 -22.88 19.26 14.46
N ARG A 203 -22.87 18.03 14.97
CA ARG A 203 -22.36 17.72 16.32
C ARG A 203 -20.86 18.02 16.45
N ALA A 204 -20.03 17.63 15.46
CA ALA A 204 -18.60 17.88 15.48
C ALA A 204 -18.28 19.39 15.55
N PHE A 205 -18.90 20.20 14.69
CA PHE A 205 -18.71 21.64 14.69
C PHE A 205 -19.21 22.30 15.99
N ALA A 206 -20.39 21.90 16.47
CA ALA A 206 -20.97 22.44 17.71
C ALA A 206 -20.18 22.04 18.97
N ALA A 207 -19.42 20.95 18.93
CA ALA A 207 -18.55 20.54 20.04
C ALA A 207 -17.27 21.37 20.16
N VAL A 208 -16.83 22.00 19.06
CA VAL A 208 -15.53 22.67 19.00
C VAL A 208 -15.61 24.18 19.01
N PHE A 209 -16.61 24.75 18.34
CA PHE A 209 -16.71 26.18 18.12
C PHE A 209 -17.88 26.82 18.91
N SER A 210 -17.72 28.07 19.31
CA SER A 210 -18.80 28.85 19.87
C SER A 210 -19.84 29.23 18.80
N GLU A 211 -21.04 29.62 19.25
CA GLU A 211 -22.12 30.10 18.37
C GLU A 211 -21.66 31.25 17.47
N GLU A 212 -20.97 32.26 18.07
CA GLU A 212 -20.47 33.42 17.33
C GLU A 212 -19.42 33.01 16.26
N GLU A 213 -18.53 32.10 16.60
CA GLU A 213 -17.53 31.58 15.66
C GLU A 213 -18.18 30.80 14.50
N LEU A 214 -19.14 29.93 14.80
CA LEU A 214 -19.91 29.19 13.81
C LEU A 214 -20.69 30.12 12.87
N ALA A 215 -21.39 31.11 13.42
CA ALA A 215 -22.15 32.08 12.64
C ALA A 215 -21.23 32.95 11.74
N ALA A 216 -20.05 33.33 12.24
CA ALA A 216 -19.08 34.08 11.45
C ALA A 216 -18.48 33.24 10.32
N GLN A 217 -18.11 31.98 10.61
CA GLN A 217 -17.63 31.03 9.60
C GLN A 217 -18.70 30.73 8.55
N ALA A 218 -19.97 30.54 8.96
CA ALA A 218 -21.07 30.30 8.03
C ALA A 218 -21.27 31.47 7.06
N ARG A 219 -21.28 32.73 7.58
CA ARG A 219 -21.35 33.93 6.73
C ARG A 219 -20.21 34.03 5.75
N PHE A 220 -18.98 33.75 6.20
CA PHE A 220 -17.81 33.75 5.36
C PHE A 220 -17.92 32.71 4.25
N GLN A 221 -18.30 31.48 4.58
CA GLN A 221 -18.46 30.39 3.60
C GLN A 221 -19.61 30.66 2.62
N ALA A 222 -20.70 31.28 3.07
CA ALA A 222 -21.79 31.70 2.19
C ALA A 222 -21.34 32.76 1.18
N ALA A 223 -20.45 33.69 1.57
CA ALA A 223 -19.93 34.74 0.71
C ALA A 223 -18.81 34.25 -0.24
N TYR A 224 -17.87 33.46 0.26
CA TYR A 224 -16.63 33.12 -0.44
C TYR A 224 -16.45 31.62 -0.73
N GLY A 225 -17.26 30.75 -0.13
CA GLY A 225 -17.08 29.29 -0.22
C GLY A 225 -17.12 28.75 -1.66
N LYS A 226 -17.98 29.28 -2.52
CA LYS A 226 -17.99 28.90 -3.95
C LYS A 226 -16.70 29.31 -4.66
N LEU A 227 -16.18 30.48 -4.34
CA LEU A 227 -14.95 31.01 -4.91
C LEU A 227 -13.74 30.16 -4.50
N LEU A 228 -13.67 29.78 -3.20
CA LEU A 228 -12.59 28.95 -2.68
C LEU A 228 -12.63 27.51 -3.23
N ARG A 229 -13.81 27.02 -3.61
CA ARG A 229 -14.00 25.69 -4.23
C ARG A 229 -14.10 25.72 -5.75
N ASP A 230 -13.73 26.85 -6.39
CA ASP A 230 -13.72 26.96 -7.85
C ASP A 230 -12.85 25.86 -8.48
N PRO A 231 -13.33 25.15 -9.51
CA PRO A 231 -12.56 24.10 -10.17
C PRO A 231 -11.20 24.56 -10.70
N GLN A 232 -11.06 25.82 -11.10
CA GLN A 232 -9.76 26.37 -11.55
C GLN A 232 -8.79 26.49 -10.37
N VAL A 233 -9.28 26.86 -9.18
CA VAL A 233 -8.47 26.90 -7.97
C VAL A 233 -8.00 25.49 -7.61
N GLN A 234 -8.92 24.51 -7.62
CA GLN A 234 -8.59 23.11 -7.31
C GLN A 234 -7.58 22.52 -8.30
N ALA A 235 -7.80 22.72 -9.59
CA ALA A 235 -6.85 22.29 -10.63
C ALA A 235 -5.48 22.98 -10.49
N GLY A 236 -5.49 24.28 -10.18
CA GLY A 236 -4.27 25.04 -9.92
C GLY A 236 -3.52 24.53 -8.68
N MET A 237 -4.23 24.22 -7.58
CA MET A 237 -3.61 23.67 -6.36
C MET A 237 -2.99 22.28 -6.60
N ALA A 238 -3.62 21.43 -7.43
CA ALA A 238 -3.03 20.17 -7.85
C ALA A 238 -1.71 20.39 -8.64
N ALA A 239 -1.68 21.38 -9.54
CA ALA A 239 -0.47 21.74 -10.28
C ALA A 239 0.63 22.29 -9.36
N VAL A 240 0.28 23.16 -8.41
CA VAL A 240 1.19 23.65 -7.35
C VAL A 240 1.83 22.49 -6.58
N THR A 241 1.04 21.47 -6.23
CA THR A 241 1.53 20.29 -5.50
C THR A 241 2.57 19.53 -6.34
N VAL A 242 2.31 19.32 -7.63
CA VAL A 242 3.24 18.63 -8.54
C VAL A 242 4.54 19.44 -8.71
N ASP A 243 4.46 20.76 -8.85
CA ASP A 243 5.65 21.61 -8.98
C ASP A 243 6.45 21.70 -7.68
N ALA A 244 5.79 21.70 -6.53
CA ALA A 244 6.45 21.59 -5.23
C ALA A 244 7.20 20.25 -5.07
N MET A 245 6.58 19.13 -5.49
CA MET A 245 7.26 17.82 -5.51
C MET A 245 8.47 17.84 -6.47
N ARG A 246 8.38 18.51 -7.60
CA ARG A 246 9.49 18.71 -8.56
C ARG A 246 10.63 19.49 -7.92
N ALA A 247 10.32 20.64 -7.28
CA ALA A 247 11.29 21.48 -6.60
C ALA A 247 11.95 20.73 -5.42
N MET A 248 11.15 20.03 -4.63
CA MET A 248 11.61 19.17 -3.54
C MET A 248 12.58 18.09 -4.05
N ARG A 249 12.19 17.37 -5.10
CA ARG A 249 13.03 16.32 -5.71
C ARG A 249 14.32 16.89 -6.25
N ALA A 250 14.27 18.00 -7.01
CA ALA A 250 15.46 18.61 -7.58
C ALA A 250 16.46 19.06 -6.51
N ALA A 251 16.00 19.72 -5.45
CA ALA A 251 16.84 20.19 -4.37
C ALA A 251 17.38 19.03 -3.52
N GLY A 252 16.54 18.04 -3.19
CA GLY A 252 16.95 16.84 -2.46
C GLY A 252 17.96 16.00 -3.25
N HIS A 253 17.71 15.77 -4.54
CA HIS A 253 18.64 15.09 -5.44
C HIS A 253 20.00 15.81 -5.48
N ALA A 254 20.00 17.12 -5.70
CA ALA A 254 21.23 17.90 -5.72
C ALA A 254 22.00 17.85 -4.39
N ALA A 255 21.29 17.90 -3.24
CA ALA A 255 21.88 17.80 -1.91
C ALA A 255 22.52 16.42 -1.65
N PHE A 256 21.90 15.36 -2.15
CA PHE A 256 22.38 13.98 -2.00
C PHE A 256 23.47 13.65 -3.03
N CYS A 257 23.18 13.80 -4.32
CA CYS A 257 24.06 13.40 -5.42
C CYS A 257 25.23 14.38 -5.65
N GLY A 258 25.19 15.57 -5.05
CA GLY A 258 26.35 16.48 -5.00
C GLY A 258 27.47 15.99 -4.08
N ARG A 259 27.19 15.01 -3.20
CA ARG A 259 28.13 14.44 -2.22
C ARG A 259 28.43 12.96 -2.47
N ARG A 260 27.57 12.27 -3.23
CA ARG A 260 27.66 10.84 -3.52
C ARG A 260 27.49 10.55 -5.00
N ASP A 261 28.10 9.47 -5.45
CA ASP A 261 27.82 8.93 -6.80
C ASP A 261 26.42 8.30 -6.78
N CYS A 262 25.47 8.98 -7.39
CA CYS A 262 24.08 8.51 -7.57
C CYS A 262 23.91 7.61 -8.80
N GLY A 263 24.99 7.07 -9.30
CA GLY A 263 24.94 6.30 -10.52
C GLY A 263 24.85 7.23 -11.74
N GLY A 264 25.27 7.00 -12.80
CA GLY A 264 25.18 7.70 -14.08
C GLY A 264 25.33 6.66 -15.20
N PRO A 265 25.43 7.06 -16.45
CA PRO A 265 25.59 6.15 -17.56
C PRO A 265 26.73 5.14 -17.39
N SER A 266 27.83 5.53 -16.76
CA SER A 266 28.96 4.64 -16.45
C SER A 266 28.63 3.56 -15.41
N ALA A 267 27.85 3.88 -14.38
CA ALA A 267 27.39 2.94 -13.39
C ALA A 267 26.38 1.95 -13.98
N VAL A 268 25.45 2.44 -14.79
CA VAL A 268 24.50 1.60 -15.54
C VAL A 268 25.27 0.62 -16.45
N GLN A 269 26.24 1.12 -17.22
CA GLN A 269 27.08 0.26 -18.09
C GLN A 269 27.85 -0.80 -17.29
N ARG A 270 28.38 -0.45 -16.11
CA ARG A 270 29.11 -1.37 -15.25
C ARG A 270 28.18 -2.49 -14.75
N VAL A 271 27.04 -2.11 -14.16
CA VAL A 271 26.07 -3.07 -13.63
C VAL A 271 25.48 -3.95 -14.74
N TRP A 272 25.29 -3.40 -15.94
CA TRP A 272 24.69 -4.10 -17.06
C TRP A 272 25.69 -4.83 -17.96
N ARG A 273 26.98 -4.87 -17.62
CA ARG A 273 27.94 -5.71 -18.36
C ARG A 273 27.44 -7.14 -18.43
N ALA A 274 27.66 -7.76 -19.58
CA ALA A 274 27.35 -9.17 -19.76
C ALA A 274 28.13 -9.99 -18.71
N ALA A 275 27.43 -10.90 -18.05
CA ALA A 275 28.12 -11.91 -17.26
C ALA A 275 28.92 -12.79 -18.22
N GLU A 276 30.10 -13.25 -17.78
CA GLU A 276 30.88 -14.19 -18.58
C GLU A 276 30.05 -15.44 -18.88
N ALA A 277 30.06 -15.85 -20.15
CA ALA A 277 29.37 -17.06 -20.57
C ALA A 277 29.99 -18.29 -19.85
N ARG A 278 29.12 -19.11 -19.25
CA ARG A 278 29.49 -20.34 -18.56
C ARG A 278 28.47 -21.43 -18.89
N ASP A 279 28.91 -22.66 -18.94
CA ASP A 279 28.06 -23.81 -19.33
C ASP A 279 26.82 -23.98 -18.41
N ASP A 280 26.88 -23.50 -17.16
CA ASP A 280 25.80 -23.57 -16.19
C ASP A 280 24.80 -22.37 -16.25
N ARG A 281 24.97 -21.46 -17.24
CA ARG A 281 24.24 -20.22 -17.36
C ARG A 281 23.44 -20.14 -18.67
N ILE A 282 22.28 -19.47 -18.59
CA ILE A 282 21.49 -19.04 -19.75
C ILE A 282 21.90 -17.60 -20.08
N ASP A 283 22.56 -17.40 -21.20
CA ASP A 283 23.11 -16.09 -21.57
C ASP A 283 22.04 -15.10 -22.00
N ILE A 284 21.03 -15.56 -22.71
CA ILE A 284 19.91 -14.75 -23.20
C ILE A 284 18.61 -15.39 -22.73
N PRO A 285 18.10 -15.01 -21.54
CA PRO A 285 16.84 -15.54 -21.06
C PRO A 285 15.66 -14.99 -21.87
N GLN A 286 14.72 -15.85 -22.21
CA GLN A 286 13.43 -15.52 -22.75
C GLN A 286 12.37 -15.74 -21.66
N TRP A 287 11.45 -14.81 -21.52
CA TRP A 287 10.50 -14.79 -20.41
C TRP A 287 9.07 -15.04 -20.93
N ASP A 288 8.34 -15.95 -20.28
CA ASP A 288 6.89 -16.10 -20.43
C ASP A 288 6.16 -15.11 -19.50
N ALA A 289 6.80 -14.69 -18.39
CA ALA A 289 6.33 -13.63 -17.52
C ALA A 289 7.49 -12.80 -16.97
N ILE A 290 7.25 -11.50 -16.82
CA ILE A 290 8.10 -10.50 -16.16
C ILE A 290 7.24 -9.65 -15.22
N PRO A 291 7.81 -8.94 -14.23
CA PRO A 291 7.06 -7.99 -13.41
C PRO A 291 6.32 -6.97 -14.27
N ASP A 292 5.11 -6.59 -13.86
CA ASP A 292 4.44 -5.45 -14.46
C ASP A 292 5.30 -4.20 -14.21
N PRO A 293 5.50 -3.32 -15.22
CA PRO A 293 6.19 -2.05 -15.01
C PRO A 293 5.64 -1.21 -13.86
N ALA A 294 4.34 -1.32 -13.55
CA ALA A 294 3.71 -0.64 -12.41
C ALA A 294 4.21 -1.17 -11.05
N ASP A 295 4.61 -2.44 -10.98
CA ASP A 295 5.12 -3.07 -9.75
C ASP A 295 6.62 -2.80 -9.53
N VAL A 296 7.32 -2.25 -10.54
CA VAL A 296 8.75 -1.96 -10.46
C VAL A 296 8.97 -0.64 -9.72
N ALA A 297 8.84 -0.69 -8.40
CA ALA A 297 9.08 0.46 -7.53
C ALA A 297 10.44 0.35 -6.84
N GLY A 298 11.22 1.44 -6.89
CA GLY A 298 12.46 1.58 -6.13
C GLY A 298 12.21 1.84 -4.63
N PRO A 299 13.27 1.91 -3.82
CA PRO A 299 13.14 2.30 -2.42
C PRO A 299 12.47 3.67 -2.29
N GLN A 300 11.45 3.78 -1.43
CA GLN A 300 10.59 4.98 -1.34
C GLN A 300 11.38 6.28 -1.17
N LEU A 301 12.39 6.30 -0.31
CA LEU A 301 13.24 7.48 -0.10
C LEU A 301 14.02 7.85 -1.37
N MET A 302 14.53 6.86 -2.11
CA MET A 302 15.25 7.10 -3.37
C MET A 302 14.31 7.63 -4.45
N THR A 303 13.11 7.07 -4.53
CA THR A 303 12.05 7.57 -5.43
C THR A 303 11.67 9.01 -5.10
N ALA A 304 11.53 9.35 -3.82
CA ALA A 304 11.25 10.72 -3.36
C ALA A 304 12.37 11.70 -3.72
N LEU A 305 13.62 11.26 -3.69
CA LEU A 305 14.79 12.05 -4.10
C LEU A 305 15.03 12.04 -5.61
N GLY A 306 14.27 11.27 -6.39
CA GLY A 306 14.50 11.12 -7.82
C GLY A 306 15.82 10.42 -8.16
N VAL A 307 16.32 9.59 -7.25
CA VAL A 307 17.53 8.78 -7.48
C VAL A 307 17.14 7.51 -8.21
N GLU A 308 17.68 7.36 -9.40
CA GLU A 308 17.49 6.16 -10.22
C GLU A 308 18.42 5.04 -9.74
N GLY A 309 17.99 3.79 -9.95
CA GLY A 309 18.77 2.63 -9.59
C GLY A 309 18.80 1.56 -10.65
N VAL A 310 19.87 0.79 -10.66
CA VAL A 310 20.01 -0.41 -11.49
C VAL A 310 20.61 -1.55 -10.68
N VAL A 311 20.08 -2.74 -10.88
CA VAL A 311 20.49 -3.95 -10.16
C VAL A 311 20.75 -5.07 -11.15
N ARG A 312 21.85 -5.79 -10.94
CA ARG A 312 22.13 -7.09 -11.56
C ARG A 312 22.09 -8.16 -10.49
N MET A 313 21.36 -9.23 -10.77
CA MET A 313 21.26 -10.38 -9.88
C MET A 313 21.38 -11.68 -10.67
N THR A 314 21.89 -12.71 -10.02
CA THR A 314 21.97 -14.07 -10.54
C THR A 314 21.00 -14.94 -9.78
N CYS A 315 20.13 -15.63 -10.52
CA CYS A 315 19.11 -16.54 -9.98
C CYS A 315 19.31 -17.95 -10.56
N ARG A 316 18.80 -18.96 -9.87
CA ARG A 316 18.67 -20.33 -10.39
C ARG A 316 17.24 -20.53 -10.90
N VAL A 317 17.11 -21.16 -12.06
CA VAL A 317 15.81 -21.51 -12.66
C VAL A 317 15.28 -22.79 -12.03
N ALA A 318 14.06 -22.78 -11.54
CA ALA A 318 13.36 -23.96 -11.05
C ALA A 318 12.71 -24.75 -12.20
N ASP A 319 12.20 -25.96 -11.91
CA ASP A 319 11.59 -26.85 -12.92
C ASP A 319 10.34 -26.25 -13.59
N ASP A 320 9.62 -25.36 -12.88
CA ASP A 320 8.46 -24.62 -13.35
C ASP A 320 8.80 -23.27 -14.03
N GLY A 321 10.07 -22.96 -14.20
CA GLY A 321 10.55 -21.70 -14.77
C GLY A 321 10.64 -20.53 -13.81
N ALA A 322 10.24 -20.71 -12.55
CA ALA A 322 10.36 -19.67 -11.52
C ALA A 322 11.84 -19.43 -11.16
N LEU A 323 12.13 -18.22 -10.73
CA LEU A 323 13.47 -17.88 -10.24
C LEU A 323 13.61 -18.23 -8.76
N LYS A 324 14.73 -18.87 -8.40
CA LYS A 324 15.06 -19.29 -7.04
C LYS A 324 16.49 -18.91 -6.69
N ALA A 325 16.77 -18.83 -5.39
CA ALA A 325 18.12 -18.57 -4.86
C ALA A 325 18.79 -17.37 -5.55
N CYS A 326 18.02 -16.28 -5.74
CA CYS A 326 18.53 -15.06 -6.32
C CYS A 326 19.50 -14.35 -5.37
N ALA A 327 20.60 -13.88 -5.92
CA ALA A 327 21.58 -13.06 -5.20
C ALA A 327 21.88 -11.81 -6.02
N VAL A 328 21.96 -10.68 -5.35
CA VAL A 328 22.39 -9.42 -5.96
C VAL A 328 23.90 -9.53 -6.22
N ASP A 329 24.28 -9.40 -7.48
CA ASP A 329 25.68 -9.37 -7.89
C ASP A 329 26.25 -7.95 -7.77
N GLU A 330 25.46 -6.97 -8.18
CA GLU A 330 25.86 -5.56 -8.19
C GLU A 330 24.61 -4.65 -8.23
N GLU A 331 24.67 -3.56 -7.50
CA GLU A 331 23.68 -2.48 -7.57
C GLU A 331 24.36 -1.11 -7.70
N ALA A 332 23.69 -0.19 -8.34
CA ALA A 332 24.13 1.22 -8.40
C ALA A 332 22.91 2.14 -8.33
N PRO A 333 22.93 3.15 -7.43
CA PRO A 333 23.92 3.37 -6.35
C PRO A 333 23.92 2.26 -5.30
N ALA A 334 25.09 1.94 -4.76
CA ALA A 334 25.22 0.86 -3.79
C ALA A 334 24.71 1.24 -2.41
N GLY A 335 24.15 0.27 -1.66
CA GLY A 335 23.78 0.43 -0.25
C GLY A 335 22.53 1.28 -0.02
N LEU A 336 21.70 1.52 -1.04
CA LEU A 336 20.47 2.33 -0.94
C LEU A 336 19.18 1.51 -1.01
N GLY A 337 19.29 0.16 -1.01
CA GLY A 337 18.15 -0.74 -0.97
C GLY A 337 17.58 -1.18 -2.32
N PHE A 338 18.19 -0.76 -3.44
CA PHE A 338 17.74 -1.17 -4.76
C PHE A 338 17.83 -2.69 -4.97
N GLY A 339 18.89 -3.31 -4.46
CA GLY A 339 19.04 -4.77 -4.50
C GLY A 339 17.94 -5.50 -3.76
N GLU A 340 17.51 -4.99 -2.60
CA GLU A 340 16.39 -5.55 -1.85
C GLU A 340 15.07 -5.38 -2.60
N ALA A 341 14.85 -4.21 -3.21
CA ALA A 341 13.68 -3.97 -4.06
C ALA A 341 13.66 -4.91 -5.28
N ALA A 342 14.80 -5.13 -5.95
CA ALA A 342 14.90 -6.04 -7.08
C ALA A 342 14.62 -7.51 -6.71
N LEU A 343 15.06 -7.94 -5.52
CA LEU A 343 14.79 -9.30 -5.04
C LEU A 343 13.29 -9.56 -4.81
N LYS A 344 12.50 -8.56 -4.46
CA LYS A 344 11.03 -8.69 -4.32
C LYS A 344 10.33 -8.96 -5.64
N LEU A 345 10.92 -8.55 -6.77
CA LEU A 345 10.35 -8.74 -8.11
C LEU A 345 10.62 -10.13 -8.69
N THR A 346 11.48 -10.95 -8.06
CA THR A 346 11.95 -12.23 -8.63
C THR A 346 10.83 -13.24 -8.83
N ASP A 347 9.78 -13.20 -8.00
CA ASP A 347 8.66 -14.14 -8.06
C ASP A 347 7.74 -13.91 -9.27
N ALA A 348 7.80 -12.73 -9.88
CA ALA A 348 7.04 -12.41 -11.10
C ALA A 348 7.70 -12.93 -12.39
N TYR A 349 8.98 -13.33 -12.33
CA TYR A 349 9.68 -13.84 -13.52
C TYR A 349 9.39 -15.32 -13.74
N ARG A 350 9.12 -15.67 -15.00
CA ARG A 350 9.03 -17.07 -15.47
C ARG A 350 9.84 -17.25 -16.73
N LEU A 351 10.83 -18.14 -16.69
CA LEU A 351 11.59 -18.51 -17.88
C LEU A 351 10.67 -19.19 -18.90
N SER A 352 10.88 -18.91 -20.18
CA SER A 352 10.03 -19.44 -21.23
C SER A 352 9.99 -20.97 -21.25
N SER A 353 8.81 -21.50 -21.51
CA SER A 353 8.58 -22.94 -21.64
C SER A 353 9.45 -23.59 -22.72
N LEU A 354 9.84 -22.82 -23.75
CA LEU A 354 10.77 -23.27 -24.78
C LEU A 354 12.17 -23.53 -24.22
N GLN A 355 12.69 -22.57 -23.43
CA GLN A 355 14.00 -22.70 -22.82
C GLN A 355 14.04 -23.77 -21.71
N LEU A 356 12.92 -23.95 -20.99
CA LEU A 356 12.79 -25.03 -20.01
C LEU A 356 12.91 -26.41 -20.69
N LYS A 357 12.19 -26.62 -21.80
CA LYS A 357 12.29 -27.86 -22.61
C LYS A 357 13.68 -28.09 -23.18
N ALA A 358 14.44 -27.03 -23.41
CA ALA A 358 15.83 -27.08 -23.84
C ALA A 358 16.84 -27.29 -22.69
N GLY A 359 16.39 -27.70 -21.51
CA GLY A 359 17.27 -27.98 -20.36
C GLY A 359 17.61 -26.75 -19.54
N GLY A 360 16.73 -25.73 -19.51
CA GLY A 360 16.91 -24.50 -18.75
C GLY A 360 16.78 -24.66 -17.24
N ALA A 361 16.04 -25.68 -16.77
CA ALA A 361 15.88 -25.97 -15.35
C ALA A 361 17.22 -26.27 -14.66
N GLY A 362 17.41 -25.78 -13.45
CA GLY A 362 18.64 -25.92 -12.67
C GLY A 362 19.78 -24.98 -13.09
N ARG A 363 19.71 -24.36 -14.27
CA ARG A 363 20.73 -23.42 -14.76
C ARG A 363 20.60 -22.05 -14.10
N LYS A 364 21.66 -21.27 -14.15
CA LYS A 364 21.68 -19.89 -13.66
C LYS A 364 21.22 -18.93 -14.76
N VAL A 365 20.58 -17.85 -14.35
CA VAL A 365 20.16 -16.75 -15.22
C VAL A 365 20.55 -15.41 -14.59
N THR A 366 20.95 -14.47 -15.42
CA THR A 366 21.19 -13.09 -14.96
C THR A 366 19.95 -12.24 -15.24
N VAL A 367 19.42 -11.61 -14.20
CA VAL A 367 18.32 -10.66 -14.26
C VAL A 367 18.86 -9.25 -14.05
N ARG A 368 18.33 -8.31 -14.81
CA ARG A 368 18.66 -6.89 -14.71
C ARG A 368 17.39 -6.10 -14.47
N VAL A 369 17.38 -5.27 -13.44
CA VAL A 369 16.23 -4.43 -13.08
C VAL A 369 16.68 -2.98 -13.06
N GLY A 370 15.95 -2.11 -13.75
CA GLY A 370 16.13 -0.66 -13.67
C GLY A 370 14.97 -0.05 -12.91
N PHE A 371 15.26 0.89 -12.05
CA PHE A 371 14.31 1.68 -11.29
C PHE A 371 14.40 3.14 -11.76
N PRO A 372 13.58 3.54 -12.73
CA PRO A 372 13.61 4.92 -13.22
C PRO A 372 13.02 5.88 -12.18
N ALA A 373 13.44 7.14 -12.25
CA ALA A 373 12.73 8.18 -11.53
C ALA A 373 11.34 8.39 -12.15
N ALA A 374 10.33 8.60 -11.29
CA ALA A 374 8.99 8.88 -11.79
C ALA A 374 8.96 10.17 -12.61
N ASP A 375 8.31 10.13 -13.76
CA ASP A 375 8.07 11.32 -14.57
C ASP A 375 7.00 12.20 -13.92
N LEU A 376 7.35 13.43 -13.57
CA LEU A 376 6.41 14.43 -13.04
C LEU A 376 5.77 15.28 -14.15
N GLY A 377 5.90 14.88 -15.39
CA GLY A 377 5.38 15.62 -16.52
C GLY A 377 6.09 16.96 -16.78
N LYS A 378 5.43 17.84 -17.52
CA LYS A 378 5.97 19.17 -17.79
C LYS A 378 5.79 20.11 -16.58
N PRO A 379 6.72 21.07 -16.35
CA PRO A 379 6.52 22.12 -15.37
C PRO A 379 5.22 22.88 -15.64
N TRP A 380 4.52 23.20 -14.56
CA TRP A 380 3.34 24.03 -14.66
C TRP A 380 3.76 25.49 -14.95
N GLU A 381 3.04 26.14 -15.85
CA GLU A 381 3.23 27.57 -16.08
C GLU A 381 2.50 28.34 -14.97
N VAL A 382 3.25 28.78 -13.98
CA VAL A 382 2.73 29.55 -12.85
C VAL A 382 2.07 30.83 -13.37
N PRO A 383 0.78 31.06 -13.09
CA PRO A 383 0.09 32.22 -13.64
C PRO A 383 0.64 33.55 -13.10
N LYS A 384 0.55 34.58 -13.94
CA LYS A 384 0.96 35.94 -13.54
C LYS A 384 -0.07 36.53 -12.58
N PRO A 385 0.35 37.16 -11.46
CA PRO A 385 -0.54 37.89 -10.57
C PRO A 385 -1.24 39.03 -11.30
N ARG A 386 -2.46 39.40 -10.89
CA ARG A 386 -3.20 40.53 -11.44
C ARG A 386 -2.50 41.87 -11.16
N SER A 387 -1.89 41.98 -9.98
CA SER A 387 -1.10 43.13 -9.55
C SER A 387 -0.10 42.73 -8.44
N ASP A 388 0.92 43.56 -8.22
CA ASP A 388 1.86 43.37 -7.11
C ASP A 388 1.17 43.44 -5.76
N LYS A 389 0.11 44.28 -5.63
CA LYS A 389 -0.70 44.37 -4.40
C LYS A 389 -1.49 43.09 -4.17
N ALA A 390 -2.13 42.53 -5.19
CA ALA A 390 -2.82 41.25 -5.10
C ALA A 390 -1.87 40.13 -4.64
N LEU A 391 -0.67 40.09 -5.21
CA LEU A 391 0.36 39.12 -4.82
C LEU A 391 0.81 39.30 -3.35
N ALA A 392 0.99 40.53 -2.89
CA ALA A 392 1.36 40.80 -1.52
C ALA A 392 0.31 40.31 -0.52
N VAL A 393 -0.99 40.57 -0.81
CA VAL A 393 -2.10 40.07 0.03
C VAL A 393 -2.18 38.53 -0.02
N ALA A 394 -2.04 37.95 -1.19
CA ALA A 394 -2.07 36.48 -1.31
C ALA A 394 -0.91 35.80 -0.55
N ARG A 395 0.30 36.37 -0.55
CA ARG A 395 1.42 35.88 0.26
C ARG A 395 1.10 35.93 1.76
N GLN A 396 0.48 37.02 2.22
CA GLN A 396 0.04 37.13 3.61
C GLN A 396 -0.99 36.05 3.96
N MET A 397 -1.98 35.84 3.08
CA MET A 397 -2.98 34.77 3.25
C MET A 397 -2.34 33.38 3.36
N VAL A 398 -1.32 33.07 2.54
CA VAL A 398 -0.58 31.80 2.62
C VAL A 398 0.09 31.64 3.99
N VAL A 399 0.70 32.72 4.51
CA VAL A 399 1.29 32.70 5.87
C VAL A 399 0.21 32.45 6.92
N ASP A 400 -0.91 33.18 6.85
CA ASP A 400 -1.98 33.12 7.84
C ASP A 400 -2.79 31.81 7.76
N SER A 401 -2.84 31.16 6.59
CA SER A 401 -3.46 29.84 6.46
C SER A 401 -2.72 28.73 7.19
N GLY A 402 -1.45 28.96 7.56
CA GLY A 402 -0.60 27.94 8.20
C GLY A 402 -0.13 26.83 7.25
N LEU A 403 -0.28 26.98 5.93
CA LEU A 403 0.05 25.99 4.91
C LEU A 403 1.50 25.46 5.07
N ALA A 404 2.47 26.35 5.28
CA ALA A 404 3.87 25.97 5.48
C ALA A 404 4.07 25.09 6.72
N LYS A 405 3.37 25.39 7.82
CA LYS A 405 3.44 24.62 9.08
C LYS A 405 2.89 23.19 8.88
N THR A 406 1.73 23.08 8.23
CA THR A 406 1.10 21.79 7.94
C THR A 406 1.99 20.94 7.04
N THR A 407 2.54 21.53 5.97
CA THR A 407 3.45 20.82 5.07
C THR A 407 4.74 20.37 5.76
N SER A 408 5.28 21.20 6.66
CA SER A 408 6.47 20.83 7.45
C SER A 408 6.19 19.65 8.40
N LEU A 409 5.01 19.62 9.05
CA LEU A 409 4.61 18.50 9.90
C LEU A 409 4.50 17.21 9.11
N GLN A 410 3.85 17.25 7.95
CA GLN A 410 3.75 16.09 7.04
C GLN A 410 5.14 15.59 6.62
N THR A 411 6.09 16.50 6.40
CA THR A 411 7.48 16.14 6.09
C THR A 411 8.13 15.34 7.21
N GLU A 412 7.98 15.77 8.46
CA GLU A 412 8.59 15.05 9.60
C GLU A 412 7.92 13.68 9.84
N LEU A 413 6.61 13.55 9.61
CA LEU A 413 5.92 12.25 9.63
C LEU A 413 6.47 11.31 8.55
N GLN A 414 6.70 11.83 7.34
CA GLN A 414 7.28 11.04 6.26
C GLN A 414 8.73 10.63 6.54
N VAL A 415 9.51 11.50 7.18
CA VAL A 415 10.87 11.17 7.63
C VAL A 415 10.85 10.05 8.66
N ALA A 416 9.96 10.10 9.65
CA ALA A 416 9.82 9.03 10.64
C ALA A 416 9.45 7.69 9.96
N ASN A 417 8.60 7.72 8.93
CA ASN A 417 8.30 6.54 8.13
C ASN A 417 9.54 6.00 7.39
N PHE A 418 10.37 6.85 6.80
CA PHE A 418 11.62 6.40 6.17
C PHE A 418 12.60 5.80 7.19
N GLU A 419 12.72 6.40 8.37
CA GLU A 419 13.59 5.89 9.44
C GLU A 419 13.15 4.50 9.91
N SER A 420 11.84 4.29 10.08
CA SER A 420 11.27 2.99 10.49
C SER A 420 11.41 1.90 9.43
N ARG A 421 11.45 2.27 8.15
CA ARG A 421 11.53 1.35 7.00
C ARG A 421 12.93 1.28 6.37
N THR A 422 13.97 1.63 7.11
CA THR A 422 15.36 1.53 6.60
C THR A 422 15.66 0.11 6.12
N PRO A 423 16.09 -0.10 4.85
CA PRO A 423 16.37 -1.42 4.31
C PRO A 423 17.45 -2.15 5.14
N THR A 424 17.27 -3.46 5.34
CA THR A 424 18.13 -4.26 6.23
C THR A 424 19.60 -4.29 5.78
N ARG A 425 19.83 -4.18 4.47
CA ARG A 425 21.17 -4.21 3.85
C ARG A 425 21.67 -2.82 3.45
N ALA A 426 20.95 -1.75 3.82
CA ALA A 426 21.36 -0.40 3.50
C ALA A 426 22.64 0.00 4.24
N ASP A 427 23.47 0.79 3.58
CA ASP A 427 24.51 1.58 4.26
C ASP A 427 23.81 2.65 5.12
N LYS A 428 23.88 2.47 6.44
CA LYS A 428 23.20 3.35 7.40
C LYS A 428 23.63 4.81 7.29
N ALA A 429 24.91 5.06 6.99
CA ALA A 429 25.41 6.43 6.82
C ALA A 429 24.87 7.06 5.53
N ALA A 430 24.89 6.31 4.43
CA ALA A 430 24.30 6.77 3.17
C ALA A 430 22.80 7.04 3.30
N TYR A 431 22.08 6.19 4.01
CA TYR A 431 20.64 6.33 4.21
C TYR A 431 20.30 7.54 5.09
N ALA A 432 21.08 7.80 6.15
CA ALA A 432 20.95 9.00 6.98
C ALA A 432 21.23 10.30 6.19
N GLU A 433 22.23 10.28 5.30
CA GLU A 433 22.50 11.41 4.39
C GLU A 433 21.35 11.62 3.39
N ALA A 434 20.74 10.56 2.90
CA ALA A 434 19.56 10.64 2.04
C ALA A 434 18.35 11.26 2.77
N ILE A 435 18.13 10.91 4.04
CA ILE A 435 17.08 11.52 4.88
C ILE A 435 17.36 13.03 5.07
N ALA A 436 18.62 13.40 5.35
CA ALA A 436 18.99 14.82 5.47
C ALA A 436 18.77 15.59 4.16
N ALA A 437 19.08 14.97 3.03
CA ALA A 437 18.84 15.55 1.70
C ALA A 437 17.34 15.66 1.42
N TYR A 438 16.53 14.69 1.84
CA TYR A 438 15.08 14.77 1.75
C TYR A 438 14.53 15.97 2.53
N ARG A 439 14.97 16.20 3.76
CA ARG A 439 14.61 17.41 4.53
C ARG A 439 14.98 18.70 3.81
N THR A 440 16.17 18.74 3.20
CA THR A 440 16.58 19.89 2.38
C THR A 440 15.66 20.11 1.19
N GLY A 441 15.32 19.04 0.49
CA GLY A 441 14.37 19.09 -0.62
C GLY A 441 12.98 19.52 -0.17
N ALA A 442 12.49 18.98 0.95
CA ALA A 442 11.18 19.31 1.49
C ALA A 442 11.06 20.80 1.86
N ALA A 443 12.09 21.39 2.44
CA ALA A 443 12.12 22.83 2.72
C ALA A 443 11.95 23.68 1.44
N GLN A 444 12.57 23.26 0.33
CA GLN A 444 12.39 23.92 -0.97
C GLN A 444 10.96 23.70 -1.52
N GLY A 445 10.41 22.50 -1.36
CA GLY A 445 9.03 22.19 -1.72
C GLY A 445 8.02 23.08 -0.98
N VAL A 446 8.18 23.23 0.34
CA VAL A 446 7.35 24.13 1.18
C VAL A 446 7.42 25.58 0.67
N ALA A 447 8.61 26.08 0.34
CA ALA A 447 8.77 27.44 -0.21
C ALA A 447 8.05 27.59 -1.57
N THR A 448 8.16 26.57 -2.42
CA THR A 448 7.48 26.55 -3.73
C THR A 448 5.95 26.52 -3.57
N VAL A 449 5.41 25.64 -2.69
CA VAL A 449 3.98 25.64 -2.38
C VAL A 449 3.50 27.03 -1.98
N GLY A 450 4.21 27.70 -1.07
CA GLY A 450 3.82 29.02 -0.59
C GLY A 450 3.78 30.08 -1.69
N GLU A 451 4.83 30.20 -2.49
CA GLU A 451 4.92 31.21 -3.54
C GLU A 451 3.94 30.92 -4.70
N ASP A 452 3.85 29.67 -5.16
CA ASP A 452 3.00 29.31 -6.29
C ASP A 452 1.51 29.37 -5.92
N THR A 453 1.15 29.03 -4.68
CA THR A 453 -0.21 29.26 -4.15
C THR A 453 -0.55 30.74 -4.13
N ALA A 454 0.36 31.62 -3.67
CA ALA A 454 0.13 33.06 -3.66
C ALA A 454 -0.03 33.60 -5.09
N ARG A 455 0.75 33.15 -6.05
CA ARG A 455 0.63 33.51 -7.47
C ARG A 455 -0.69 33.02 -8.07
N LEU A 456 -1.07 31.77 -7.80
CA LEU A 456 -2.34 31.21 -8.25
C LEU A 456 -3.51 32.05 -7.73
N TRP A 457 -3.58 32.27 -6.41
CA TRP A 457 -4.68 33.05 -5.81
C TRP A 457 -4.73 34.49 -6.33
N SER A 458 -3.58 35.16 -6.43
CA SER A 458 -3.50 36.52 -6.97
C SER A 458 -3.80 36.64 -8.46
N SER A 459 -3.78 35.54 -9.20
CA SER A 459 -4.19 35.50 -10.61
C SER A 459 -5.70 35.28 -10.78
N ILE A 460 -6.35 34.59 -9.85
CA ILE A 460 -7.76 34.22 -9.92
C ILE A 460 -8.63 35.26 -9.20
N TYR A 461 -8.27 35.60 -7.96
CA TYR A 461 -9.06 36.48 -7.11
C TYR A 461 -8.76 37.97 -7.37
N THR A 462 -9.78 38.82 -7.18
CA THR A 462 -9.59 40.27 -7.18
C THR A 462 -8.91 40.72 -5.87
N GLU A 463 -8.34 41.93 -5.86
CA GLU A 463 -7.75 42.51 -4.65
C GLU A 463 -8.76 42.59 -3.50
N ASP A 464 -10.01 42.99 -3.79
CA ASP A 464 -11.07 43.09 -2.78
C ASP A 464 -11.42 41.71 -2.22
N GLN A 465 -11.48 40.67 -3.06
CA GLN A 465 -11.73 39.31 -2.62
C GLN A 465 -10.59 38.79 -1.73
N LEU A 466 -9.35 38.98 -2.14
CA LEU A 466 -8.18 38.58 -1.36
C LEU A 466 -8.14 39.30 -0.01
N THR A 467 -8.38 40.62 -0.01
CA THR A 467 -8.40 41.42 1.22
C THR A 467 -9.52 40.98 2.17
N ALA A 468 -10.70 40.65 1.63
CA ALA A 468 -11.83 40.21 2.45
C ALA A 468 -11.58 38.79 3.04
N ILE A 469 -10.98 37.89 2.27
CA ILE A 469 -10.60 36.54 2.72
C ILE A 469 -9.52 36.63 3.80
N GLU A 470 -8.49 37.43 3.55
CA GLU A 470 -7.41 37.67 4.52
C GLU A 470 -7.95 38.28 5.82
N ALA A 471 -8.80 39.32 5.72
CA ALA A 471 -9.43 39.96 6.87
C ALA A 471 -10.23 38.95 7.72
N PHE A 472 -10.90 37.98 7.13
CA PHE A 472 -11.58 36.91 7.87
C PHE A 472 -10.62 36.10 8.72
N TYR A 473 -9.44 35.68 8.17
CA TYR A 473 -8.46 34.91 8.92
C TYR A 473 -7.84 35.68 10.09
N GLN A 474 -7.94 37.00 10.12
CA GLN A 474 -7.51 37.82 11.25
C GLN A 474 -8.59 37.90 12.36
N THR A 475 -9.83 37.54 12.07
CA THR A 475 -10.90 37.52 13.07
C THR A 475 -10.72 36.39 14.09
N PRO A 476 -11.35 36.48 15.28
CA PRO A 476 -11.40 35.37 16.23
C PRO A 476 -11.89 34.05 15.60
N ALA A 477 -12.93 34.10 14.75
CA ALA A 477 -13.52 32.96 14.09
C ALA A 477 -12.52 32.30 13.07
N GLY A 478 -11.82 33.11 12.27
CA GLY A 478 -10.83 32.63 11.33
C GLY A 478 -9.61 32.02 12.02
N LYS A 479 -9.17 32.64 13.13
CA LYS A 479 -8.08 32.08 13.97
C LYS A 479 -8.53 30.77 14.64
N ALA A 480 -9.73 30.72 15.20
CA ALA A 480 -10.29 29.51 15.81
C ALA A 480 -10.38 28.36 14.79
N GLN A 481 -10.82 28.64 13.55
CA GLN A 481 -10.87 27.64 12.48
C GLN A 481 -9.51 26.99 12.23
N LYS A 482 -8.45 27.77 12.20
CA LYS A 482 -7.08 27.28 12.00
C LYS A 482 -6.54 26.56 13.24
N ASP A 483 -6.68 27.18 14.41
CA ASP A 483 -6.01 26.72 15.64
C ASP A 483 -6.68 25.47 16.23
N ARG A 484 -7.99 25.25 15.98
CA ARG A 484 -8.76 24.11 16.49
C ARG A 484 -9.05 23.03 15.45
N GLN A 485 -8.32 23.00 14.36
CA GLN A 485 -8.51 21.96 13.34
C GLN A 485 -8.33 20.54 13.90
N ALA A 486 -7.29 20.32 14.72
CA ALA A 486 -7.05 19.02 15.35
C ALA A 486 -8.18 18.61 16.31
N GLU A 487 -8.75 19.58 17.05
CA GLU A 487 -9.92 19.33 17.91
C GLU A 487 -11.15 18.96 17.07
N LEU A 488 -11.34 19.61 15.91
CA LEU A 488 -12.43 19.29 14.99
C LEU A 488 -12.27 17.89 14.38
N GLU A 489 -11.06 17.48 13.99
CA GLU A 489 -10.80 16.14 13.49
C GLU A 489 -11.11 15.07 14.54
N ILE A 490 -10.73 15.29 15.81
CA ILE A 490 -11.07 14.39 16.91
C ILE A 490 -12.59 14.34 17.12
N ALA A 491 -13.27 15.50 17.16
CA ALA A 491 -14.72 15.58 17.35
C ALA A 491 -15.49 14.93 16.19
N ALA A 492 -15.00 15.13 14.94
CA ALA A 492 -15.56 14.47 13.77
C ALA A 492 -15.37 12.94 13.86
N GLY A 493 -14.17 12.45 14.15
CA GLY A 493 -13.90 11.03 14.34
C GLY A 493 -14.85 10.38 15.36
N GLN A 494 -15.07 11.05 16.50
CA GLN A 494 -16.02 10.60 17.51
C GLN A 494 -17.49 10.62 17.02
N ALA A 495 -17.88 11.67 16.29
CA ALA A 495 -19.24 11.81 15.77
C ALA A 495 -19.56 10.77 14.67
N PHE A 496 -18.54 10.38 13.87
CA PHE A 496 -18.68 9.43 12.77
C PHE A 496 -18.51 7.98 13.19
N ALA A 497 -17.79 7.67 14.28
CA ALA A 497 -17.44 6.29 14.66
C ALA A 497 -18.64 5.33 14.77
N ASP A 498 -19.76 5.77 15.35
CA ASP A 498 -21.01 5.00 15.42
C ASP A 498 -21.73 4.92 14.07
N LEU A 499 -21.68 5.99 13.31
CA LEU A 499 -22.34 6.11 12.02
C LEU A 499 -21.69 5.18 10.99
N GLU A 500 -20.36 5.14 10.93
CA GLU A 500 -19.63 4.22 10.04
C GLU A 500 -19.98 2.76 10.32
N ARG A 501 -20.09 2.38 11.59
CA ARG A 501 -20.54 1.03 11.98
C ARG A 501 -21.96 0.72 11.50
N LYS A 502 -22.89 1.71 11.58
CA LYS A 502 -24.26 1.55 11.09
C LYS A 502 -24.29 1.41 9.58
N ILE A 503 -23.59 2.27 8.87
CA ILE A 503 -23.47 2.21 7.40
C ILE A 503 -22.92 0.84 6.98
N SER A 504 -21.81 0.39 7.58
CA SER A 504 -21.22 -0.92 7.28
C SER A 504 -22.17 -2.06 7.61
N ALA A 505 -22.90 -1.99 8.74
CA ALA A 505 -23.88 -3.01 9.13
C ALA A 505 -25.05 -3.09 8.14
N ASP A 506 -25.51 -1.96 7.63
CA ASP A 506 -26.61 -1.90 6.66
C ASP A 506 -26.13 -2.36 5.28
N ALA A 507 -24.98 -1.91 4.82
CA ALA A 507 -24.35 -2.41 3.59
C ALA A 507 -24.13 -3.93 3.63
N ARG A 508 -23.60 -4.45 4.75
CA ARG A 508 -23.48 -5.89 4.97
C ARG A 508 -24.80 -6.60 4.91
N ARG A 509 -25.85 -6.05 5.53
CA ARG A 509 -27.20 -6.66 5.53
C ARG A 509 -27.74 -6.79 4.11
N THR A 510 -27.61 -5.72 3.30
CA THR A 510 -28.02 -5.73 1.90
C THR A 510 -27.20 -6.77 1.09
N TYR A 511 -25.89 -6.77 1.22
CA TYR A 511 -25.00 -7.68 0.51
C TYR A 511 -25.27 -9.15 0.87
N CYS A 512 -25.41 -9.45 2.16
CA CYS A 512 -25.57 -10.83 2.67
C CYS A 512 -26.97 -11.42 2.42
N GLN A 513 -27.91 -10.66 1.84
CA GLN A 513 -29.19 -11.25 1.36
C GLN A 513 -28.99 -12.19 0.17
N THR A 514 -27.95 -11.96 -0.61
CA THR A 514 -27.67 -12.70 -1.85
C THR A 514 -26.33 -13.40 -1.86
N HIS A 515 -25.47 -13.16 -0.87
CA HIS A 515 -24.13 -13.71 -0.74
C HIS A 515 -23.94 -14.36 0.63
N ASP A 516 -23.15 -15.43 0.68
CA ASP A 516 -22.82 -16.08 1.97
C ASP A 516 -21.76 -15.27 2.71
N CYS A 517 -22.17 -14.64 3.79
CA CYS A 517 -21.30 -13.89 4.69
C CYS A 517 -20.95 -14.63 5.98
N THR A 518 -21.26 -15.92 6.05
CA THR A 518 -21.06 -16.70 7.28
C THR A 518 -19.58 -16.84 7.57
N PRO A 519 -19.04 -16.33 8.69
CA PRO A 519 -17.69 -16.64 9.09
C PRO A 519 -17.60 -18.15 9.34
N ALA A 520 -16.74 -18.85 8.59
CA ALA A 520 -16.58 -20.26 8.84
C ALA A 520 -16.05 -20.48 10.27
N THR A 521 -16.68 -21.39 11.01
CA THR A 521 -16.28 -21.79 12.36
C THR A 521 -14.78 -22.15 12.36
N PRO A 522 -13.97 -21.68 13.32
CA PRO A 522 -12.56 -22.05 13.39
C PRO A 522 -12.45 -23.58 13.38
N ALA A 523 -11.70 -24.14 12.43
CA ALA A 523 -11.39 -25.56 12.45
C ALA A 523 -10.74 -25.86 13.81
N GLN A 524 -11.35 -26.74 14.59
CA GLN A 524 -10.74 -27.20 15.83
C GLN A 524 -9.33 -27.71 15.51
N PRO A 525 -8.30 -27.35 16.28
CA PRO A 525 -6.98 -27.91 16.08
C PRO A 525 -7.11 -29.43 16.09
N ALA A 526 -6.63 -30.08 15.03
CA ALA A 526 -6.66 -31.53 14.92
C ALA A 526 -6.13 -32.12 16.24
N LYS A 527 -6.97 -32.89 16.93
CA LYS A 527 -6.55 -33.59 18.15
C LYS A 527 -5.31 -34.39 17.78
N ALA A 528 -4.22 -34.12 18.49
CA ALA A 528 -3.00 -34.87 18.33
C ALA A 528 -3.32 -36.37 18.47
N VAL A 529 -3.18 -37.12 17.40
CA VAL A 529 -3.24 -38.58 17.42
C VAL A 529 -2.06 -39.01 18.25
N LYS A 530 -2.33 -39.51 19.47
CA LYS A 530 -1.30 -40.16 20.29
C LYS A 530 -0.74 -41.33 19.48
N PRO A 531 0.59 -41.45 19.37
CA PRO A 531 1.17 -42.66 18.77
C PRO A 531 0.79 -43.87 19.63
N GLU A 532 0.12 -44.83 19.01
CA GLU A 532 -0.10 -46.14 19.64
C GLU A 532 1.25 -46.77 19.98
N ALA A 533 1.47 -47.02 21.24
CA ALA A 533 2.66 -47.74 21.72
C ALA A 533 2.61 -49.17 21.19
N SER A 534 3.46 -49.48 20.22
CA SER A 534 3.69 -50.85 19.76
C SER A 534 4.28 -51.67 20.90
N THR A 535 3.44 -52.43 21.60
CA THR A 535 3.87 -53.47 22.53
C THR A 535 4.37 -54.67 21.75
N ARG A 536 5.66 -54.71 21.43
CA ARG A 536 6.34 -55.99 21.23
C ARG A 536 6.81 -56.50 22.56
N LYS A 537 6.24 -57.62 23.02
CA LYS A 537 6.76 -58.47 24.09
C LYS A 537 7.81 -59.45 23.55
N PRO A 538 8.73 -59.88 24.38
CA PRO A 538 10.02 -60.49 24.02
C PRO A 538 9.92 -61.82 23.32
#